data_fe031c6067e8c58a124f318cb96fb572
#
_entry.id   fe031c6067e8c58a124f318cb96fb572
#
_cell.length_a   1.000
_cell.length_b   1.000
_cell.length_c   1.000
_cell.angle_alpha   90.00
_cell.angle_beta   90.00
_cell.angle_gamma   90.00
#
_symmetry.space_group_name_H-M   'P 1'
#
loop_
_entity.id
_entity.type
_entity.pdbx_description
1 polymer ?
#
loop_
_entity_poly.entity_id
_entity_poly.type
_entity_poly.pdbx_seq_one_letter_code
_entity_poly.pdbx_strand_id
1 'polypeptide(L)'
;SVPGKVYFVSNAEFEQPFKILLLFNKLSDHKKIIYDAFTAKLGNDVSVDFYVYNNNFSLFRKILEDKVDRYSKIVIIPHFFNEHESAYALINNLPKEKLVLVDKLIPEISGNFCTVYEDFEKDIQYALEELRERLSNYHTIKMIFPSKSYYSKKILSGFIDFCQQYAFNYEVLSDLKNERFLPGTVYINLREDHLVELVEKIVNNKLKIGSEIGVISYNETPIKKLILSGITTISTNFAMMGETAANMVLNNSKGHLAIPFKVTARNSL
;
A
#
# COMPACT_ATOMS: atom_id res chain seq x y z
N SER A 1 48.99 9.76 52.06
CA SER A 1 47.91 9.10 51.33
C SER A 1 46.73 10.06 51.21
N VAL A 2 46.44 10.49 50.00
CA VAL A 2 45.28 11.33 49.70
C VAL A 2 44.09 10.41 49.52
N PRO A 3 42.97 10.60 50.24
CA PRO A 3 41.80 9.77 50.06
C PRO A 3 41.21 10.01 48.67
N GLY A 4 40.95 8.93 47.93
CA GLY A 4 40.33 8.98 46.62
C GLY A 4 38.96 9.62 46.65
N LYS A 5 38.73 10.65 45.81
CA LYS A 5 37.40 11.18 45.54
C LYS A 5 36.63 10.11 44.78
N VAL A 6 35.59 9.56 45.39
CA VAL A 6 34.57 8.75 44.68
C VAL A 6 33.65 9.76 43.96
N TYR A 7 33.72 9.81 42.66
CA TYR A 7 32.75 10.53 41.84
C TYR A 7 31.53 9.62 41.67
N PHE A 8 30.42 9.99 42.34
CA PHE A 8 29.13 9.48 41.95
C PHE A 8 28.75 10.19 40.68
N VAL A 9 28.71 9.46 39.61
CA VAL A 9 28.00 9.90 38.39
C VAL A 9 26.52 9.88 38.78
N SER A 10 25.99 11.04 39.17
CA SER A 10 24.54 11.20 39.28
C SER A 10 23.95 10.87 37.93
N ASN A 11 22.95 10.00 37.93
CA ASN A 11 22.14 9.58 36.81
C ASN A 11 22.17 10.60 35.64
N ALA A 12 23.05 10.41 34.68
CA ALA A 12 22.69 10.77 33.32
C ALA A 12 21.48 9.89 33.03
N GLU A 13 20.30 10.46 32.95
CA GLU A 13 19.17 9.81 32.29
C GLU A 13 19.71 9.42 30.92
N PHE A 14 20.04 8.15 30.75
CA PHE A 14 20.25 7.58 29.43
C PHE A 14 18.87 7.67 28.81
N GLU A 15 18.59 8.76 28.08
CA GLU A 15 17.46 8.82 27.18
C GLU A 15 17.58 7.55 26.33
N GLN A 16 16.61 6.66 26.51
CA GLN A 16 16.59 5.44 25.68
C GLN A 16 16.58 5.91 24.24
N PRO A 17 17.50 5.40 23.39
CA PRO A 17 17.59 5.86 22.02
C PRO A 17 16.21 5.69 21.36
N PHE A 18 15.77 6.74 20.66
CA PHE A 18 14.47 6.70 19.97
C PHE A 18 14.46 5.56 18.96
N LYS A 19 13.71 4.51 19.25
CA LYS A 19 13.74 3.26 18.51
C LYS A 19 12.36 2.94 17.94
N ILE A 20 12.32 2.60 16.65
CA ILE A 20 11.10 2.29 15.90
C ILE A 20 11.04 0.82 15.54
N LEU A 21 9.90 0.19 15.81
CA LEU A 21 9.54 -1.12 15.26
C LEU A 21 8.75 -0.91 13.98
N LEU A 22 9.28 -1.34 12.84
CA LEU A 22 8.63 -1.25 11.53
C LEU A 22 8.20 -2.63 11.07
N LEU A 23 6.88 -2.85 10.91
CA LEU A 23 6.27 -4.14 10.58
C LEU A 23 5.55 -4.06 9.24
N PHE A 24 6.12 -4.71 8.22
CA PHE A 24 5.47 -4.83 6.91
C PHE A 24 4.91 -6.23 6.70
N ASN A 25 3.76 -6.30 6.05
CA ASN A 25 3.18 -7.58 5.68
C ASN A 25 3.99 -8.32 4.62
N LYS A 26 4.62 -7.60 3.69
CA LYS A 26 5.58 -8.10 2.69
C LYS A 26 6.43 -6.94 2.17
N LEU A 27 7.52 -7.24 1.51
CA LEU A 27 8.30 -6.25 0.77
C LEU A 27 8.04 -6.44 -0.74
N SER A 28 7.24 -5.53 -1.32
CA SER A 28 7.03 -5.39 -2.76
C SER A 28 7.67 -4.10 -3.25
N ASP A 29 7.75 -3.88 -4.57
CA ASP A 29 8.41 -2.70 -5.13
C ASP A 29 7.85 -1.38 -4.57
N HIS A 30 6.52 -1.24 -4.50
CA HIS A 30 5.90 -0.04 -3.92
C HIS A 30 6.13 0.07 -2.40
N LYS A 31 6.17 -1.03 -1.66
CA LYS A 31 6.48 -1.01 -0.22
C LYS A 31 7.94 -0.71 0.06
N LYS A 32 8.82 -1.08 -0.87
CA LYS A 32 10.22 -0.62 -0.80
C LYS A 32 10.31 0.90 -0.93
N ILE A 33 9.50 1.53 -1.81
CA ILE A 33 9.46 3.00 -1.92
C ILE A 33 9.02 3.63 -0.60
N ILE A 34 7.99 3.08 0.07
CA ILE A 34 7.56 3.55 1.41
C ILE A 34 8.70 3.43 2.41
N TYR A 35 9.37 2.27 2.46
CA TYR A 35 10.48 2.02 3.36
C TYR A 35 11.65 3.00 3.14
N ASP A 36 12.09 3.14 1.89
CA ASP A 36 13.22 4.01 1.52
C ASP A 36 12.90 5.49 1.87
N ALA A 37 11.71 5.97 1.55
CA ALA A 37 11.28 7.34 1.87
C ALA A 37 11.12 7.56 3.39
N PHE A 38 10.58 6.59 4.11
CA PHE A 38 10.43 6.62 5.56
C PHE A 38 11.79 6.70 6.26
N THR A 39 12.71 5.80 5.93
CA THR A 39 14.04 5.75 6.54
C THR A 39 14.90 6.95 6.18
N ALA A 40 14.87 7.41 4.92
CA ALA A 40 15.57 8.62 4.49
C ALA A 40 15.09 9.86 5.26
N LYS A 41 13.80 9.97 5.54
CA LYS A 41 13.21 11.10 6.27
C LYS A 41 13.52 11.08 7.75
N LEU A 42 13.66 9.90 8.37
CA LEU A 42 14.06 9.77 9.78
C LEU A 42 15.51 10.20 10.03
N GLY A 43 16.39 10.02 9.04
CA GLY A 43 17.82 10.28 9.20
C GLY A 43 18.56 9.18 9.98
N ASN A 44 19.81 9.44 10.34
CA ASN A 44 20.72 8.45 10.92
C ASN A 44 20.61 8.33 12.45
N ASP A 45 19.94 9.27 13.12
CA ASP A 45 19.87 9.34 14.58
C ASP A 45 18.76 8.47 15.17
N VAL A 46 17.93 7.85 14.32
CA VAL A 46 16.80 7.01 14.72
C VAL A 46 17.09 5.56 14.40
N SER A 47 17.03 4.68 15.39
CA SER A 47 17.17 3.24 15.20
C SER A 47 15.85 2.62 14.70
N VAL A 48 15.91 1.87 13.59
CA VAL A 48 14.75 1.17 13.01
C VAL A 48 15.02 -0.32 12.95
N ASP A 49 14.22 -1.10 13.69
CA ASP A 49 14.16 -2.56 13.51
C ASP A 49 13.04 -2.90 12.55
N PHE A 50 13.38 -3.47 11.41
CA PHE A 50 12.46 -3.81 10.34
C PHE A 50 12.16 -5.31 10.30
N TYR A 51 10.88 -5.69 10.30
CA TYR A 51 10.42 -7.07 10.19
C TYR A 51 9.34 -7.22 9.12
N VAL A 52 9.39 -8.35 8.42
CA VAL A 52 8.37 -8.75 7.45
C VAL A 52 7.63 -9.98 7.99
N TYR A 53 6.31 -9.88 8.18
CA TYR A 53 5.51 -10.95 8.76
C TYR A 53 4.70 -11.77 7.74
N ASN A 54 4.91 -11.57 6.42
CA ASN A 54 4.37 -12.37 5.31
C ASN A 54 2.84 -12.60 5.36
N ASN A 55 2.05 -11.58 5.75
CA ASN A 55 0.61 -11.66 5.97
C ASN A 55 0.19 -12.74 7.01
N ASN A 56 1.14 -13.26 7.82
CA ASN A 56 0.94 -14.31 8.81
C ASN A 56 0.68 -13.72 10.19
N PHE A 57 -0.52 -13.93 10.72
CA PHE A 57 -0.91 -13.40 12.02
C PHE A 57 -0.09 -13.98 13.19
N SER A 58 0.21 -15.27 13.16
CA SER A 58 0.99 -15.90 14.24
C SER A 58 2.39 -15.32 14.35
N LEU A 59 3.06 -15.08 13.21
CA LEU A 59 4.37 -14.42 13.18
C LEU A 59 4.27 -12.96 13.64
N PHE A 60 3.26 -12.22 13.17
CA PHE A 60 2.98 -10.84 13.57
C PHE A 60 2.80 -10.74 15.10
N ARG A 61 1.95 -11.60 15.68
CA ARG A 61 1.71 -11.67 17.11
C ARG A 61 3.00 -11.91 17.88
N LYS A 62 3.78 -12.92 17.48
CA LYS A 62 5.05 -13.25 18.14
C LYS A 62 6.04 -12.08 18.15
N ILE A 63 6.14 -11.34 17.04
CA ILE A 63 7.02 -10.16 16.97
C ILE A 63 6.56 -9.08 17.94
N LEU A 64 5.25 -8.86 18.06
CA LEU A 64 4.71 -7.81 18.96
C LEU A 64 4.87 -8.19 20.42
N GLU A 65 4.45 -9.41 20.82
CA GLU A 65 4.48 -9.87 22.21
C GLU A 65 5.88 -9.76 22.84
N ASP A 66 6.91 -10.05 22.05
CA ASP A 66 8.30 -10.04 22.53
C ASP A 66 8.92 -8.64 22.61
N LYS A 67 8.32 -7.62 22.00
CA LYS A 67 9.07 -6.40 21.63
C LYS A 67 8.41 -5.05 21.95
N VAL A 68 7.10 -4.97 22.14
CA VAL A 68 6.34 -3.69 22.24
C VAL A 68 6.96 -2.68 23.19
N ASP A 69 7.42 -3.13 24.36
CA ASP A 69 7.92 -2.24 25.41
C ASP A 69 9.28 -1.61 25.08
N ARG A 70 10.01 -2.19 24.14
CA ARG A 70 11.38 -1.77 23.77
C ARG A 70 11.41 -0.64 22.73
N TYR A 71 10.25 -0.24 22.20
CA TYR A 71 10.16 0.73 21.10
C TYR A 71 9.40 1.99 21.51
N SER A 72 9.87 3.12 21.02
CA SER A 72 9.23 4.43 21.15
C SER A 72 8.01 4.54 20.23
N LYS A 73 8.10 3.91 19.04
CA LYS A 73 7.02 3.86 18.05
C LYS A 73 6.93 2.49 17.37
N ILE A 74 5.71 2.13 16.98
CA ILE A 74 5.36 0.89 16.27
C ILE A 74 4.61 1.28 15.01
N VAL A 75 5.26 1.08 13.87
CA VAL A 75 4.73 1.42 12.54
C VAL A 75 4.33 0.13 11.84
N ILE A 76 3.08 0.01 11.42
CA ILE A 76 2.51 -1.24 10.91
C ILE A 76 1.81 -1.01 9.57
N ILE A 77 2.11 -1.86 8.58
CA ILE A 77 1.26 -2.04 7.37
C ILE A 77 0.37 -3.27 7.61
N PRO A 78 -0.94 -3.11 7.94
CA PRO A 78 -1.76 -4.15 8.56
C PRO A 78 -2.56 -4.98 7.53
N HIS A 79 -1.89 -5.78 6.72
CA HIS A 79 -2.54 -6.72 5.79
C HIS A 79 -2.32 -8.17 6.21
N PHE A 80 -3.41 -8.94 6.27
CA PHE A 80 -3.41 -10.35 6.65
C PHE A 80 -4.23 -11.14 5.62
N PHE A 81 -3.89 -12.42 5.41
CA PHE A 81 -4.71 -13.31 4.56
C PHE A 81 -5.95 -13.80 5.30
N ASN A 82 -5.79 -14.13 6.58
CA ASN A 82 -6.83 -14.65 7.46
C ASN A 82 -6.72 -13.95 8.83
N GLU A 83 -7.64 -14.25 9.74
CA GLU A 83 -7.61 -13.81 11.16
C GLU A 83 -7.56 -12.28 11.31
N HIS A 84 -8.23 -11.55 10.42
CA HIS A 84 -8.27 -10.07 10.45
C HIS A 84 -8.77 -9.55 11.79
N GLU A 85 -9.85 -10.13 12.33
CA GLU A 85 -10.45 -9.70 13.59
C GLU A 85 -9.46 -9.85 14.76
N SER A 86 -8.78 -11.00 14.86
CA SER A 86 -7.76 -11.25 15.88
C SER A 86 -6.58 -10.30 15.75
N ALA A 87 -6.14 -10.03 14.51
CA ALA A 87 -5.05 -9.10 14.25
C ALA A 87 -5.43 -7.65 14.62
N TYR A 88 -6.62 -7.22 14.26
CA TYR A 88 -7.10 -5.86 14.59
C TYR A 88 -7.34 -5.69 16.07
N ALA A 89 -7.86 -6.73 16.76
CA ALA A 89 -7.98 -6.72 18.22
C ALA A 89 -6.59 -6.59 18.91
N LEU A 90 -5.59 -7.31 18.41
CA LEU A 90 -4.22 -7.19 18.93
C LEU A 90 -3.65 -5.79 18.70
N ILE A 91 -3.79 -5.22 17.51
CA ILE A 91 -3.36 -3.84 17.19
C ILE A 91 -4.12 -2.83 18.05
N ASN A 92 -5.42 -3.07 18.28
CA ASN A 92 -6.24 -2.19 19.11
C ASN A 92 -5.82 -2.19 20.60
N ASN A 93 -5.12 -3.21 21.06
CA ASN A 93 -4.58 -3.27 22.42
C ASN A 93 -3.20 -2.59 22.57
N LEU A 94 -2.58 -2.16 21.47
CA LEU A 94 -1.30 -1.45 21.52
C LEU A 94 -1.46 -0.04 22.11
N PRO A 95 -0.44 0.49 22.81
CA PRO A 95 -0.40 1.87 23.26
C PRO A 95 -0.60 2.85 22.09
N LYS A 96 -1.67 3.63 22.10
CA LYS A 96 -2.07 4.49 20.98
C LYS A 96 -1.05 5.59 20.67
N GLU A 97 -0.33 6.07 21.68
CA GLU A 97 0.74 7.04 21.53
C GLU A 97 1.96 6.50 20.78
N LYS A 98 2.13 5.17 20.76
CA LYS A 98 3.18 4.49 20.00
C LYS A 98 2.74 4.07 18.61
N LEU A 99 1.43 3.95 18.34
CA LEU A 99 0.87 3.32 17.14
C LEU A 99 0.84 4.26 15.94
N VAL A 100 1.40 3.81 14.83
CA VAL A 100 1.28 4.43 13.50
C VAL A 100 0.88 3.34 12.50
N LEU A 101 -0.27 3.49 11.87
CA LEU A 101 -0.68 2.63 10.76
C LEU A 101 -0.31 3.26 9.43
N VAL A 102 0.12 2.43 8.49
CA VAL A 102 0.48 2.86 7.14
C VAL A 102 -0.28 2.00 6.13
N ASP A 103 -0.65 2.60 4.99
CA ASP A 103 -1.28 1.93 3.84
C ASP A 103 -2.80 1.69 4.02
N LYS A 104 -3.28 1.43 5.24
CA LYS A 104 -4.68 1.11 5.49
C LYS A 104 -5.23 1.75 6.76
N LEU A 105 -6.37 2.43 6.66
CA LEU A 105 -7.19 2.82 7.81
C LEU A 105 -8.07 1.63 8.23
N ILE A 106 -8.07 1.31 9.53
CA ILE A 106 -8.84 0.22 10.12
C ILE A 106 -9.88 0.83 11.07
N PRO A 107 -11.16 0.83 10.69
CA PRO A 107 -12.23 1.44 11.50
C PRO A 107 -12.42 0.81 12.88
N GLU A 108 -12.06 -0.47 13.03
CA GLU A 108 -12.17 -1.25 14.26
C GLU A 108 -11.15 -0.84 15.33
N ILE A 109 -10.12 -0.06 14.95
CA ILE A 109 -9.13 0.43 15.90
C ILE A 109 -9.57 1.79 16.42
N SER A 110 -9.84 1.85 17.72
CA SER A 110 -10.29 3.06 18.40
C SER A 110 -9.15 3.80 19.09
N GLY A 111 -9.39 5.08 19.45
CA GLY A 111 -8.44 5.89 20.20
C GLY A 111 -7.65 6.88 19.32
N ASN A 112 -6.76 7.61 19.94
CA ASN A 112 -6.03 8.70 19.28
C ASN A 112 -4.63 8.25 18.83
N PHE A 113 -4.52 7.75 17.62
CA PHE A 113 -3.31 7.25 16.98
C PHE A 113 -3.08 7.89 15.60
N CYS A 114 -1.96 7.57 14.95
CA CYS A 114 -1.65 8.04 13.61
C CYS A 114 -2.01 7.01 12.54
N THR A 115 -2.55 7.47 11.40
CA THR A 115 -2.66 6.65 10.20
C THR A 115 -2.37 7.47 8.95
N VAL A 116 -1.54 6.91 8.07
CA VAL A 116 -1.32 7.39 6.70
C VAL A 116 -1.85 6.32 5.77
N TYR A 117 -2.89 6.60 4.99
CA TYR A 117 -3.65 5.54 4.29
C TYR A 117 -4.05 5.89 2.86
N GLU A 118 -4.47 4.85 2.12
CA GLU A 118 -5.15 4.93 0.83
C GLU A 118 -6.67 4.91 1.01
N ASP A 119 -7.40 5.83 0.38
CA ASP A 119 -8.86 5.78 0.30
C ASP A 119 -9.27 4.98 -0.94
N PHE A 120 -9.03 3.68 -0.88
CA PHE A 120 -9.14 2.74 -2.00
C PHE A 120 -10.41 2.89 -2.86
N GLU A 121 -11.53 3.24 -2.26
CA GLU A 121 -12.80 3.40 -2.95
C GLU A 121 -12.83 4.68 -3.77
N LYS A 122 -12.49 5.81 -3.14
CA LYS A 122 -12.43 7.10 -3.82
C LYS A 122 -11.27 7.18 -4.82
N ASP A 123 -10.13 6.60 -4.45
CA ASP A 123 -8.94 6.63 -5.29
C ASP A 123 -9.18 6.00 -6.66
N ILE A 124 -9.84 4.81 -6.70
CA ILE A 124 -10.17 4.16 -7.98
C ILE A 124 -11.25 4.93 -8.75
N GLN A 125 -12.25 5.48 -8.07
CA GLN A 125 -13.28 6.30 -8.72
C GLN A 125 -12.67 7.53 -9.39
N TYR A 126 -11.88 8.30 -8.66
CA TYR A 126 -11.21 9.50 -9.20
C TYR A 126 -10.22 9.17 -10.32
N ALA A 127 -9.49 8.07 -10.20
CA ALA A 127 -8.57 7.65 -11.23
C ALA A 127 -9.28 7.30 -12.55
N LEU A 128 -10.39 6.58 -12.47
CA LEU A 128 -11.18 6.24 -13.64
C LEU A 128 -11.91 7.47 -14.22
N GLU A 129 -12.33 8.39 -13.36
CA GLU A 129 -12.90 9.67 -13.77
C GLU A 129 -11.89 10.52 -14.55
N GLU A 130 -10.65 10.62 -14.08
CA GLU A 130 -9.56 11.32 -14.78
C GLU A 130 -9.25 10.66 -16.15
N LEU A 131 -9.41 9.34 -16.26
CA LEU A 131 -9.22 8.59 -17.51
C LEU A 131 -10.47 8.50 -18.38
N ARG A 132 -11.60 9.09 -18.00
CA ARG A 132 -12.91 8.90 -18.63
C ARG A 132 -12.89 9.18 -20.14
N GLU A 133 -12.25 10.25 -20.59
CA GLU A 133 -12.15 10.59 -22.01
C GLU A 133 -11.48 9.47 -22.80
N ARG A 134 -10.39 8.89 -22.29
CA ARG A 134 -9.71 7.76 -22.95
C ARG A 134 -10.55 6.47 -22.87
N LEU A 135 -11.20 6.24 -21.72
CA LEU A 135 -12.08 5.08 -21.52
C LEU A 135 -13.29 5.09 -22.47
N SER A 136 -13.75 6.27 -22.88
CA SER A 136 -14.90 6.38 -23.82
C SER A 136 -14.64 5.76 -25.19
N ASN A 137 -13.39 5.48 -25.56
CA ASN A 137 -13.06 4.72 -26.77
C ASN A 137 -13.31 3.20 -26.65
N TYR A 138 -13.70 2.74 -25.47
CA TYR A 138 -13.95 1.35 -25.13
C TYR A 138 -15.37 1.22 -24.57
N HIS A 139 -15.92 0.00 -24.60
CA HIS A 139 -17.28 -0.27 -24.10
C HIS A 139 -17.34 -1.25 -22.92
N THR A 140 -16.24 -1.94 -22.63
CA THR A 140 -16.17 -2.91 -21.52
C THR A 140 -14.92 -2.65 -20.69
N ILE A 141 -15.08 -2.63 -19.36
CA ILE A 141 -13.95 -2.54 -18.43
C ILE A 141 -13.94 -3.80 -17.57
N LYS A 142 -12.82 -4.52 -17.56
CA LYS A 142 -12.63 -5.73 -16.75
C LYS A 142 -11.55 -5.52 -15.70
N MET A 143 -11.86 -5.84 -14.45
CA MET A 143 -10.90 -5.80 -13.37
C MET A 143 -10.43 -7.20 -13.00
N ILE A 144 -9.11 -7.43 -13.03
CA ILE A 144 -8.50 -8.69 -12.57
C ILE A 144 -8.27 -8.57 -11.06
N PHE A 145 -9.19 -9.19 -10.29
CA PHE A 145 -9.18 -9.15 -8.84
C PHE A 145 -9.10 -10.58 -8.27
N PRO A 146 -7.92 -11.02 -7.78
CA PRO A 146 -7.74 -12.39 -7.30
C PRO A 146 -8.67 -12.72 -6.13
N SER A 147 -9.37 -13.86 -6.18
CA SER A 147 -10.31 -14.29 -5.15
C SER A 147 -9.66 -14.51 -3.77
N LYS A 148 -8.40 -14.95 -3.76
CA LYS A 148 -7.57 -15.09 -2.55
C LYS A 148 -6.50 -14.01 -2.54
N SER A 149 -6.84 -12.82 -2.07
CA SER A 149 -5.92 -11.70 -1.99
C SER A 149 -6.12 -10.89 -0.72
N TYR A 150 -5.10 -10.11 -0.36
CA TYR A 150 -5.18 -9.14 0.75
C TYR A 150 -5.66 -7.75 0.27
N TYR A 151 -5.97 -7.60 -1.03
CA TYR A 151 -6.47 -6.33 -1.56
C TYR A 151 -7.80 -5.93 -0.94
N SER A 152 -7.98 -4.63 -0.74
CA SER A 152 -9.21 -4.09 -0.20
C SER A 152 -10.38 -4.29 -1.17
N LYS A 153 -11.49 -4.86 -0.70
CA LYS A 153 -12.73 -4.95 -1.48
C LYS A 153 -13.32 -3.57 -1.84
N LYS A 154 -12.89 -2.50 -1.17
CA LYS A 154 -13.27 -1.13 -1.51
C LYS A 154 -12.80 -0.71 -2.92
N ILE A 155 -11.71 -1.31 -3.43
CA ILE A 155 -11.31 -1.12 -4.83
C ILE A 155 -12.41 -1.62 -5.78
N LEU A 156 -13.01 -2.78 -5.47
CA LEU A 156 -14.14 -3.31 -6.28
C LEU A 156 -15.36 -2.42 -6.19
N SER A 157 -15.71 -1.95 -4.98
CA SER A 157 -16.86 -1.05 -4.79
C SER A 157 -16.71 0.19 -5.66
N GLY A 158 -15.60 0.92 -5.53
CA GLY A 158 -15.36 2.13 -6.32
C GLY A 158 -15.29 1.88 -7.84
N PHE A 159 -14.73 0.75 -8.27
CA PHE A 159 -14.73 0.33 -9.67
C PHE A 159 -16.16 0.09 -10.21
N ILE A 160 -16.97 -0.66 -9.48
CA ILE A 160 -18.36 -0.97 -9.86
C ILE A 160 -19.20 0.31 -9.91
N ASP A 161 -19.09 1.16 -8.90
CA ASP A 161 -19.80 2.43 -8.83
C ASP A 161 -19.48 3.32 -10.03
N PHE A 162 -18.20 3.44 -10.41
CA PHE A 162 -17.79 4.17 -11.61
C PHE A 162 -18.43 3.57 -12.87
N CYS A 163 -18.33 2.26 -13.06
CA CYS A 163 -18.89 1.61 -14.25
C CYS A 163 -20.40 1.77 -14.36
N GLN A 164 -21.13 1.68 -13.24
CA GLN A 164 -22.57 1.91 -13.20
C GLN A 164 -22.93 3.36 -13.48
N GLN A 165 -22.19 4.31 -12.91
CA GLN A 165 -22.43 5.74 -13.11
C GLN A 165 -22.28 6.16 -14.58
N TYR A 166 -21.32 5.58 -15.30
CA TYR A 166 -21.01 5.92 -16.69
C TYR A 166 -21.50 4.89 -17.71
N ALA A 167 -22.33 3.92 -17.28
CA ALA A 167 -22.92 2.89 -18.12
C ALA A 167 -21.92 2.05 -18.95
N PHE A 168 -20.73 1.80 -18.38
CA PHE A 168 -19.80 0.83 -18.95
C PHE A 168 -20.26 -0.60 -18.67
N ASN A 169 -20.12 -1.50 -19.65
CA ASN A 169 -20.14 -2.92 -19.35
C ASN A 169 -18.93 -3.26 -18.49
N TYR A 170 -19.12 -4.06 -17.45
CA TYR A 170 -17.99 -4.43 -16.58
C TYR A 170 -18.03 -5.88 -16.14
N GLU A 171 -16.86 -6.41 -15.83
CA GLU A 171 -16.67 -7.76 -15.30
C GLU A 171 -15.52 -7.79 -14.30
N VAL A 172 -15.64 -8.62 -13.26
CA VAL A 172 -14.57 -8.88 -12.30
C VAL A 172 -14.06 -10.29 -12.53
N LEU A 173 -12.80 -10.39 -12.92
CA LEU A 173 -12.13 -11.65 -13.20
C LEU A 173 -11.26 -12.08 -12.01
N SER A 174 -11.30 -13.35 -11.62
CA SER A 174 -10.38 -13.89 -10.61
C SER A 174 -8.99 -14.22 -11.17
N ASP A 175 -8.93 -14.57 -12.44
CA ASP A 175 -7.74 -14.91 -13.24
C ASP A 175 -8.01 -14.76 -14.74
N LEU A 176 -7.01 -15.03 -15.57
CA LEU A 176 -7.09 -14.91 -17.03
C LEU A 176 -7.15 -16.26 -17.76
N LYS A 177 -7.36 -17.39 -17.07
CA LYS A 177 -7.24 -18.74 -17.68
C LYS A 177 -8.19 -18.97 -18.84
N ASN A 178 -9.45 -18.55 -18.67
CA ASN A 178 -10.52 -18.76 -19.64
C ASN A 178 -10.96 -17.45 -20.32
N GLU A 179 -10.18 -16.38 -20.14
CA GLU A 179 -10.53 -15.07 -20.67
C GLU A 179 -10.42 -15.04 -22.20
N ARG A 180 -11.48 -14.50 -22.82
CA ARG A 180 -11.53 -14.23 -24.26
C ARG A 180 -11.29 -12.74 -24.51
N PHE A 181 -10.16 -12.43 -25.12
CA PHE A 181 -9.78 -11.05 -25.43
C PHE A 181 -10.55 -10.53 -26.64
N LEU A 182 -11.30 -9.46 -26.46
CA LEU A 182 -12.11 -8.83 -27.51
C LEU A 182 -11.73 -7.35 -27.64
N PRO A 183 -11.62 -6.80 -28.87
CA PRO A 183 -11.42 -5.37 -29.08
C PRO A 183 -12.48 -4.53 -28.36
N GLY A 184 -12.11 -3.32 -27.93
CA GLY A 184 -12.97 -2.42 -27.16
C GLY A 184 -13.09 -2.75 -25.67
N THR A 185 -12.17 -3.57 -25.16
CA THR A 185 -12.10 -3.94 -23.73
C THR A 185 -10.89 -3.29 -23.07
N VAL A 186 -11.08 -2.76 -21.87
CA VAL A 186 -9.99 -2.29 -20.97
C VAL A 186 -9.81 -3.27 -19.83
N TYR A 187 -8.57 -3.64 -19.53
CA TYR A 187 -8.22 -4.48 -18.40
C TYR A 187 -7.50 -3.65 -17.32
N ILE A 188 -7.99 -3.73 -16.09
CA ILE A 188 -7.35 -3.15 -14.91
C ILE A 188 -6.74 -4.30 -14.11
N ASN A 189 -5.42 -4.29 -13.91
CA ASN A 189 -4.73 -5.31 -13.13
C ASN A 189 -4.11 -4.73 -11.86
N LEU A 190 -4.13 -5.53 -10.78
CA LEU A 190 -3.61 -5.14 -9.47
C LEU A 190 -2.22 -5.72 -9.16
N ARG A 191 -1.77 -6.76 -9.88
CA ARG A 191 -0.54 -7.50 -9.59
C ARG A 191 0.40 -7.51 -10.78
N GLU A 192 1.71 -7.43 -10.53
CA GLU A 192 2.73 -7.44 -11.59
C GLU A 192 2.72 -8.74 -12.42
N ASP A 193 2.56 -9.90 -11.77
CA ASP A 193 2.49 -11.20 -12.45
C ASP A 193 1.27 -11.29 -13.38
N HIS A 194 0.12 -10.74 -12.99
CA HIS A 194 -1.05 -10.64 -13.85
C HIS A 194 -0.83 -9.65 -15.00
N LEU A 195 -0.03 -8.59 -14.83
CA LEU A 195 0.30 -7.70 -15.93
C LEU A 195 1.09 -8.42 -17.01
N VAL A 196 2.08 -9.21 -16.61
CA VAL A 196 2.90 -10.00 -17.57
C VAL A 196 2.02 -10.98 -18.33
N GLU A 197 1.22 -11.80 -17.61
CA GLU A 197 0.30 -12.77 -18.23
C GLU A 197 -0.71 -12.08 -19.18
N LEU A 198 -1.27 -10.93 -18.74
CA LEU A 198 -2.22 -10.14 -19.53
C LEU A 198 -1.60 -9.70 -20.86
N VAL A 199 -0.42 -9.07 -20.79
CA VAL A 199 0.29 -8.55 -21.97
C VAL A 199 0.66 -9.69 -22.91
N GLU A 200 1.21 -10.79 -22.41
CA GLU A 200 1.54 -11.97 -23.23
C GLU A 200 0.31 -12.52 -23.97
N LYS A 201 -0.81 -12.66 -23.27
CA LYS A 201 -2.06 -13.15 -23.88
C LYS A 201 -2.61 -12.20 -24.95
N ILE A 202 -2.61 -10.88 -24.70
CA ILE A 202 -3.07 -9.89 -25.69
C ILE A 202 -2.20 -9.94 -26.96
N VAL A 203 -0.87 -9.96 -26.79
CA VAL A 203 0.09 -10.03 -27.91
C VAL A 203 -0.06 -11.34 -28.69
N ASN A 204 -0.22 -12.48 -28.01
CA ASN A 204 -0.43 -13.78 -28.65
C ASN A 204 -1.76 -13.85 -29.45
N ASN A 205 -2.77 -13.09 -29.03
CA ASN A 205 -4.02 -12.92 -29.77
C ASN A 205 -3.93 -11.89 -30.91
N LYS A 206 -2.72 -11.32 -31.16
CA LYS A 206 -2.45 -10.32 -32.21
C LYS A 206 -3.27 -9.03 -32.07
N LEU A 207 -3.68 -8.69 -30.85
CA LEU A 207 -4.41 -7.46 -30.53
C LEU A 207 -3.44 -6.33 -30.17
N LYS A 208 -3.80 -5.11 -30.55
CA LYS A 208 -2.98 -3.91 -30.32
C LYS A 208 -3.38 -3.26 -29.00
N ILE A 209 -2.43 -3.19 -28.07
CA ILE A 209 -2.62 -2.49 -26.80
C ILE A 209 -2.64 -0.97 -27.05
N GLY A 210 -3.55 -0.27 -26.38
CA GLY A 210 -3.77 1.18 -26.49
C GLY A 210 -4.76 1.61 -27.57
N SER A 211 -5.10 0.70 -28.53
CA SER A 211 -6.08 1.02 -29.58
C SER A 211 -7.22 0.01 -29.68
N GLU A 212 -6.94 -1.30 -29.56
CA GLU A 212 -7.96 -2.33 -29.55
C GLU A 212 -8.28 -2.83 -28.16
N ILE A 213 -7.24 -2.95 -27.31
CA ILE A 213 -7.34 -3.35 -25.90
C ILE A 213 -6.65 -2.29 -25.05
N GLY A 214 -7.34 -1.77 -24.04
CA GLY A 214 -6.75 -0.90 -23.04
C GLY A 214 -6.15 -1.70 -21.88
N VAL A 215 -5.04 -1.22 -21.33
CA VAL A 215 -4.41 -1.79 -20.13
C VAL A 215 -4.11 -0.69 -19.11
N ILE A 216 -4.66 -0.84 -17.92
CA ILE A 216 -4.38 0.01 -16.75
C ILE A 216 -3.77 -0.89 -15.68
N SER A 217 -2.64 -0.48 -15.09
CA SER A 217 -2.00 -1.21 -14.01
C SER A 217 -2.01 -0.43 -12.71
N TYR A 218 -2.39 -1.10 -11.64
CA TYR A 218 -2.33 -0.55 -10.28
C TYR A 218 -0.88 -0.48 -9.81
N ASN A 219 -0.55 0.58 -9.08
CA ASN A 219 0.77 0.90 -8.55
C ASN A 219 1.84 1.17 -9.63
N GLU A 220 2.40 2.36 -9.57
CA GLU A 220 3.49 2.78 -10.47
C GLU A 220 4.79 2.09 -10.10
N THR A 221 5.48 1.55 -11.10
CA THR A 221 6.84 1.04 -10.98
C THR A 221 7.69 1.48 -12.17
N PRO A 222 9.03 1.62 -12.01
CA PRO A 222 9.89 2.13 -13.09
C PRO A 222 9.79 1.35 -14.39
N ILE A 223 9.61 0.03 -14.32
CA ILE A 223 9.54 -0.84 -15.51
C ILE A 223 8.29 -0.55 -16.37
N LYS A 224 7.19 -0.11 -15.78
CA LYS A 224 5.94 0.19 -16.49
C LYS A 224 6.06 1.35 -17.48
N LYS A 225 7.07 2.20 -17.32
CA LYS A 225 7.39 3.27 -18.28
C LYS A 225 7.95 2.73 -19.59
N LEU A 226 8.58 1.56 -19.55
CA LEU A 226 9.31 0.97 -20.68
C LEU A 226 8.50 -0.10 -21.42
N ILE A 227 7.60 -0.81 -20.72
CA ILE A 227 6.78 -1.87 -21.33
C ILE A 227 5.82 -1.23 -22.33
N LEU A 228 5.82 -1.71 -23.58
CA LEU A 228 4.88 -1.33 -24.65
C LEU A 228 4.77 0.19 -24.87
N SER A 229 5.89 0.92 -24.77
CA SER A 229 5.93 2.38 -24.84
C SER A 229 5.18 3.07 -23.71
N GLY A 230 4.99 2.38 -22.61
CA GLY A 230 4.40 2.87 -21.37
C GLY A 230 3.01 2.33 -21.05
N ILE A 231 2.89 1.74 -19.86
CA ILE A 231 1.62 1.29 -19.28
C ILE A 231 0.99 2.43 -18.49
N THR A 232 -0.28 2.71 -18.75
CA THR A 232 -1.11 3.63 -17.94
C THR A 232 -1.22 3.08 -16.53
N THR A 233 -0.91 3.89 -15.53
CA THR A 233 -0.93 3.48 -14.13
C THR A 233 -1.82 4.36 -13.28
N ILE A 234 -2.41 3.76 -12.27
CA ILE A 234 -3.11 4.39 -11.17
C ILE A 234 -2.41 3.98 -9.87
N SER A 235 -1.97 4.96 -9.07
CA SER A 235 -1.04 4.70 -7.97
C SER A 235 -1.16 5.72 -6.85
N THR A 236 -1.04 5.26 -5.62
CA THR A 236 -0.76 6.12 -4.48
C THR A 236 0.65 6.72 -4.60
N ASN A 237 0.84 7.90 -4.04
CA ASN A 237 2.18 8.47 -3.88
C ASN A 237 2.91 7.82 -2.69
N PHE A 238 3.50 6.65 -2.93
CA PHE A 238 4.16 5.85 -1.89
C PHE A 238 5.37 6.53 -1.26
N ALA A 239 6.09 7.38 -1.99
CA ALA A 239 7.17 8.17 -1.41
C ALA A 239 6.61 9.18 -0.39
N MET A 240 5.57 9.92 -0.77
CA MET A 240 4.87 10.84 0.15
C MET A 240 4.27 10.10 1.37
N MET A 241 3.76 8.87 1.18
CA MET A 241 3.28 8.02 2.28
C MET A 241 4.38 7.74 3.31
N GLY A 242 5.55 7.33 2.85
CA GLY A 242 6.71 7.06 3.71
C GLY A 242 7.20 8.31 4.45
N GLU A 243 7.38 9.43 3.72
CA GLU A 243 7.79 10.71 4.29
C GLU A 243 6.78 11.23 5.32
N THR A 244 5.48 11.12 5.02
CA THR A 244 4.40 11.57 5.92
C THR A 244 4.36 10.72 7.19
N ALA A 245 4.49 9.40 7.05
CA ALA A 245 4.56 8.50 8.19
C ALA A 245 5.76 8.82 9.10
N ALA A 246 6.93 9.09 8.52
CA ALA A 246 8.12 9.51 9.27
C ALA A 246 7.92 10.85 9.98
N ASN A 247 7.34 11.84 9.30
CA ASN A 247 7.02 13.14 9.92
C ASN A 247 6.05 12.99 11.11
N MET A 248 5.02 12.13 10.96
CA MET A 248 4.08 11.86 12.06
C MET A 248 4.76 11.19 13.26
N VAL A 249 5.71 10.30 13.00
CA VAL A 249 6.54 9.66 14.02
C VAL A 249 7.39 10.68 14.77
N LEU A 250 8.16 11.51 14.03
CA LEU A 250 9.09 12.50 14.60
C LEU A 250 8.37 13.60 15.37
N ASN A 251 7.23 14.07 14.87
CA ASN A 251 6.47 15.16 15.47
C ASN A 251 5.45 14.69 16.52
N ASN A 252 5.41 13.38 16.81
CA ASN A 252 4.40 12.77 17.69
C ASN A 252 2.96 13.20 17.32
N SER A 253 2.70 13.34 16.01
CA SER A 253 1.40 13.79 15.48
C SER A 253 0.31 12.77 15.76
N LYS A 254 -0.94 13.21 15.69
CA LYS A 254 -2.14 12.38 15.83
C LYS A 254 -3.06 12.62 14.63
N GLY A 255 -3.93 11.66 14.35
CA GLY A 255 -4.93 11.77 13.30
C GLY A 255 -4.67 10.90 12.08
N HIS A 256 -5.57 10.98 11.10
CA HIS A 256 -5.62 10.12 9.93
C HIS A 256 -5.48 10.98 8.67
N LEU A 257 -4.51 10.65 7.82
CA LEU A 257 -4.23 11.39 6.59
C LEU A 257 -4.28 10.45 5.39
N ALA A 258 -5.19 10.73 4.47
CA ALA A 258 -5.24 10.06 3.16
C ALA A 258 -4.12 10.61 2.27
N ILE A 259 -3.40 9.73 1.59
CA ILE A 259 -2.34 10.12 0.65
C ILE A 259 -2.93 10.31 -0.73
N PRO A 260 -2.57 11.39 -1.45
CA PRO A 260 -3.05 11.63 -2.79
C PRO A 260 -2.76 10.48 -3.75
N PHE A 261 -3.76 10.15 -4.55
CA PHE A 261 -3.67 9.20 -5.64
C PHE A 261 -3.25 9.91 -6.93
N LYS A 262 -2.57 9.20 -7.83
CA LYS A 262 -2.06 9.77 -9.07
C LYS A 262 -2.36 8.85 -10.25
N VAL A 263 -2.87 9.44 -11.32
CA VAL A 263 -2.97 8.81 -12.63
C VAL A 263 -1.74 9.18 -13.46
N THR A 264 -1.18 8.22 -14.17
CA THR A 264 -0.16 8.46 -15.18
C THR A 264 -0.61 7.82 -16.47
N ALA A 265 -1.26 8.61 -17.31
CA ALA A 265 -1.75 8.18 -18.62
C ALA A 265 -0.57 7.96 -19.59
N ARG A 266 -0.58 6.82 -20.30
CA ARG A 266 0.43 6.41 -21.27
C ARG A 266 -0.23 5.73 -22.47
N ASN A 267 0.59 5.13 -23.35
CA ASN A 267 0.13 4.58 -24.63
C ASN A 267 -0.69 3.27 -24.52
N SER A 268 -0.80 2.67 -23.33
CA SER A 268 -1.58 1.44 -23.15
C SER A 268 -3.09 1.67 -23.00
N LEU A 269 -3.54 2.95 -23.00
CA LEU A 269 -4.96 3.33 -22.92
C LEU A 269 -5.24 4.52 -23.81
#